data_034ef40b8dff5902eb2771f15f13df9f
#
_entry.id   034ef40b8dff5902eb2771f15f13df9f
#
_cell.length_a   1.000
_cell.length_b   1.000
_cell.length_c   1.000
_cell.angle_alpha   90.00
_cell.angle_beta   90.00
_cell.angle_gamma   90.00
#
_symmetry.space_group_name_H-M   'P 1'
#
loop_
_entity.id
_entity.type
_entity.pdbx_description
1 polymer ?
#
loop_
_entity_poly.entity_id
_entity_poly.type
_entity_poly.pdbx_seq_one_letter_code
_entity_poly.pdbx_strand_id
1 'polypeptide(L)'
;VWGISLQRRIVNKTAQALSQISFSVQEGEFVSLVGPSGCGKSTVLNLIAGLLIPEQGQITMQGLPREHSVLSVGYMLQKDHLFEWLTIYENVLLGLEIQKRKTKESLSHVDRLLQEYGLWNFRFSHPSQLSGGMRQRAALIRTLALEPALLLLDEPFSALDYQTRLSVSDDIWKILRKEGKTALLVTHDISEAISMSDRVIILSKAPACVRCEFPILTTLADRTPMQMRNAPEFKQYFQQIWKELNHDT
;
A
#
# COMPACT_ATOMS: atom_id res chain seq x y z
N VAL A 1 0.90 17.57 -2.91
CA VAL A 1 2.22 16.95 -2.76
C VAL A 1 2.36 16.43 -1.34
N TRP A 2 2.60 15.17 -1.18
CA TRP A 2 2.88 14.52 0.09
C TRP A 2 4.39 14.47 0.27
N GLY A 3 4.94 15.39 1.05
CA GLY A 3 6.37 15.41 1.34
C GLY A 3 6.67 14.50 2.54
N ILE A 4 7.44 13.43 2.33
CA ILE A 4 7.97 12.60 3.39
C ILE A 4 9.46 12.87 3.45
N SER A 5 9.87 13.68 4.41
CA SER A 5 11.27 13.89 4.72
C SER A 5 11.52 13.31 6.12
N LEU A 6 12.09 12.12 6.13
CA LEU A 6 12.53 11.45 7.35
C LEU A 6 14.05 11.58 7.43
N GLN A 7 14.53 12.58 8.13
CA GLN A 7 15.92 12.60 8.56
C GLN A 7 15.99 11.93 9.92
N ARG A 8 16.80 10.81 9.99
CA ARG A 8 17.04 10.31 11.30
C ARG A 8 17.95 9.14 11.59
N ARG A 9 18.34 9.17 12.90
CA ARG A 9 18.79 8.12 13.81
C ARG A 9 17.66 7.64 14.70
N ILE A 10 17.22 6.37 14.65
CA ILE A 10 16.59 5.69 15.77
C ILE A 10 17.73 5.22 16.68
N VAL A 11 17.97 5.91 17.76
CA VAL A 11 18.84 5.43 18.81
C VAL A 11 17.96 4.73 19.84
N ASN A 12 17.61 3.49 19.56
CA ASN A 12 17.62 2.51 20.62
C ASN A 12 19.00 1.87 20.61
N LYS A 13 19.61 1.65 21.75
CA LYS A 13 21.00 1.25 21.93
C LYS A 13 21.47 -0.02 21.18
N THR A 14 20.65 -0.63 20.33
CA THR A 14 20.91 -1.91 19.67
C THR A 14 20.71 -1.98 18.15
N ALA A 15 19.93 -1.12 17.48
CA ALA A 15 19.86 -1.11 16.01
C ALA A 15 19.23 0.17 15.44
N GLN A 16 19.96 0.85 14.55
CA GLN A 16 19.43 1.92 13.71
C GLN A 16 18.71 1.31 12.50
N ALA A 17 17.38 1.48 12.41
CA ALA A 17 16.61 0.92 11.31
C ALA A 17 16.65 1.81 10.05
N LEU A 18 16.54 3.14 10.24
CA LEU A 18 16.48 4.13 9.17
C LEU A 18 17.58 5.19 9.36
N SER A 19 18.23 5.61 8.28
CA SER A 19 19.25 6.66 8.29
C SER A 19 18.69 7.96 7.71
N GLN A 20 18.75 8.15 6.43
CA GLN A 20 18.24 9.33 5.72
C GLN A 20 17.21 8.88 4.68
N ILE A 21 15.93 8.99 5.04
CA ILE A 21 14.86 8.71 4.09
C ILE A 21 14.16 10.03 3.77
N SER A 22 14.20 10.41 2.49
CA SER A 22 13.51 11.57 1.99
C SER A 22 12.93 11.25 0.62
N PHE A 23 11.61 11.31 0.50
CA PHE A 23 10.90 11.17 -0.76
C PHE A 23 9.55 11.88 -0.66
N SER A 24 8.90 12.07 -1.79
CA SER A 24 7.56 12.64 -1.85
C SER A 24 6.63 11.70 -2.63
N VAL A 25 5.34 11.78 -2.38
CA VAL A 25 4.30 11.09 -3.15
C VAL A 25 3.30 12.13 -3.63
N GLN A 26 2.98 12.12 -4.92
CA GLN A 26 1.99 13.04 -5.49
C GLN A 26 0.57 12.50 -5.25
N GLU A 27 -0.40 13.39 -5.28
CA GLU A 27 -1.81 13.00 -5.21
C GLU A 27 -2.18 12.15 -6.43
N GLY A 28 -2.85 11.03 -6.21
CA GLY A 28 -3.18 10.05 -7.24
C GLY A 28 -2.02 9.16 -7.70
N GLU A 29 -0.79 9.39 -7.20
CA GLU A 29 0.37 8.57 -7.53
C GLU A 29 0.34 7.23 -6.79
N PHE A 30 0.72 6.17 -7.48
CA PHE A 30 0.99 4.86 -6.91
C PHE A 30 2.52 4.65 -6.84
N VAL A 31 3.07 4.66 -5.63
CA VAL A 31 4.52 4.51 -5.39
C VAL A 31 4.78 3.16 -4.72
N SER A 32 5.80 2.44 -5.17
CA SER A 32 6.31 1.26 -4.46
C SER A 32 7.63 1.53 -3.76
N LEU A 33 7.74 0.99 -2.56
CA LEU A 33 8.95 0.99 -1.74
C LEU A 33 9.51 -0.43 -1.69
N VAL A 34 10.67 -0.64 -2.30
CA VAL A 34 11.32 -1.94 -2.43
C VAL A 34 12.66 -1.91 -1.70
N GLY A 35 13.05 -3.03 -1.10
CA GLY A 35 14.33 -3.15 -0.41
C GLY A 35 14.48 -4.49 0.29
N PRO A 36 15.69 -4.83 0.77
CA PRO A 36 15.97 -6.08 1.44
C PRO A 36 15.05 -6.34 2.64
N SER A 37 14.89 -7.61 3.02
CA SER A 37 14.15 -7.96 4.22
C SER A 37 14.80 -7.33 5.47
N GLY A 38 13.97 -6.79 6.35
CA GLY A 38 14.45 -6.13 7.59
C GLY A 38 15.07 -4.74 7.41
N CYS A 39 15.10 -4.15 6.20
CA CYS A 39 15.66 -2.81 6.00
C CYS A 39 14.81 -1.66 6.60
N GLY A 40 13.60 -1.92 7.07
CA GLY A 40 12.75 -0.89 7.71
C GLY A 40 11.56 -0.40 6.89
N LYS A 41 11.15 -1.10 5.83
CA LYS A 41 9.99 -0.71 4.99
C LYS A 41 8.70 -0.53 5.81
N SER A 42 8.33 -1.52 6.62
CA SER A 42 7.15 -1.41 7.50
C SER A 42 7.33 -0.33 8.58
N THR A 43 8.57 -0.04 9.00
CA THR A 43 8.85 1.08 9.90
C THR A 43 8.52 2.41 9.23
N VAL A 44 8.85 2.58 7.95
CA VAL A 44 8.46 3.78 7.18
C VAL A 44 6.93 3.89 7.11
N LEU A 45 6.22 2.81 6.82
CA LEU A 45 4.74 2.83 6.81
C LEU A 45 4.16 3.20 8.18
N ASN A 46 4.71 2.63 9.27
CA ASN A 46 4.25 2.93 10.63
C ASN A 46 4.47 4.40 11.02
N LEU A 47 5.57 5.00 10.57
CA LEU A 47 5.84 6.43 10.76
C LEU A 47 4.83 7.29 9.98
N ILE A 48 4.54 6.96 8.72
CA ILE A 48 3.55 7.66 7.89
C ILE A 48 2.14 7.49 8.46
N ALA A 49 1.81 6.30 8.97
CA ALA A 49 0.53 6.04 9.63
C ALA A 49 0.36 6.81 10.95
N GLY A 50 1.46 7.31 11.53
CA GLY A 50 1.47 7.96 12.85
C GLY A 50 1.44 6.97 14.02
N LEU A 51 1.72 5.69 13.76
CA LEU A 51 1.87 4.66 14.78
C LEU A 51 3.23 4.74 15.48
N LEU A 52 4.20 5.35 14.84
CA LEU A 52 5.51 5.69 15.38
C LEU A 52 5.76 7.19 15.17
N ILE A 53 6.51 7.78 16.10
CA ILE A 53 6.94 9.17 16.01
C ILE A 53 8.41 9.18 15.54
N PRO A 54 8.76 9.96 14.50
CA PRO A 54 10.15 10.08 14.08
C PRO A 54 10.93 10.84 15.15
N GLU A 55 12.11 10.37 15.51
CA GLU A 55 12.94 11.05 16.49
C GLU A 55 13.61 12.30 15.89
N GLN A 56 13.85 12.34 14.59
CA GLN A 56 14.33 13.50 13.84
C GLN A 56 13.68 13.55 12.46
N GLY A 57 13.58 14.72 11.87
CA GLY A 57 12.90 14.96 10.62
C GLY A 57 11.42 15.17 10.81
N GLN A 58 10.70 15.19 9.71
CA GLN A 58 9.25 15.42 9.73
C GLN A 58 8.56 14.67 8.59
N ILE A 59 7.32 14.35 8.82
CA ILE A 59 6.42 13.85 7.79
C ILE A 59 5.39 14.94 7.53
N THR A 60 5.23 15.33 6.28
CA THR A 60 4.25 16.35 5.90
C THR A 60 3.20 15.75 4.97
N MET A 61 1.96 16.15 5.16
CA MET A 61 0.82 15.81 4.31
C MET A 61 0.17 17.09 3.82
N GLN A 62 0.18 17.32 2.52
CA GLN A 62 -0.26 18.59 1.88
C GLN A 62 0.38 19.84 2.53
N GLY A 63 1.66 19.76 2.85
CA GLY A 63 2.42 20.85 3.45
C GLY A 63 2.25 21.03 4.96
N LEU A 64 1.36 20.30 5.61
CA LEU A 64 1.18 20.32 7.06
C LEU A 64 1.93 19.15 7.72
N PRO A 65 2.53 19.34 8.89
CA PRO A 65 3.06 18.23 9.70
C PRO A 65 2.00 17.15 9.91
N ARG A 66 2.42 15.87 9.94
CA ARG A 66 1.51 14.72 10.07
C ARG A 66 0.58 14.85 11.27
N GLU A 67 1.08 15.37 12.38
CA GLU A 67 0.34 15.55 13.64
C GLU A 67 -0.80 16.58 13.52
N HIS A 68 -0.68 17.50 12.58
CA HIS A 68 -1.66 18.56 12.32
C HIS A 68 -2.51 18.28 11.07
N SER A 69 -2.24 17.19 10.37
CA SER A 69 -2.99 16.84 9.18
C SER A 69 -4.31 16.15 9.55
N VAL A 70 -5.41 16.68 9.04
CA VAL A 70 -6.75 16.09 9.15
C VAL A 70 -6.98 14.94 8.14
N LEU A 71 -6.00 14.71 7.27
CA LEU A 71 -6.11 13.71 6.22
C LEU A 71 -6.04 12.30 6.79
N SER A 72 -6.99 11.48 6.39
CA SER A 72 -7.06 10.08 6.81
C SER A 72 -6.07 9.23 6.03
N VAL A 73 -5.39 8.35 6.75
CA VAL A 73 -4.51 7.33 6.19
C VAL A 73 -5.17 5.97 6.39
N GLY A 74 -5.33 5.23 5.30
CA GLY A 74 -5.76 3.85 5.34
C GLY A 74 -4.53 2.93 5.38
N TYR A 75 -4.51 1.94 6.27
CA TYR A 75 -3.40 1.01 6.39
C TYR A 75 -3.89 -0.42 6.20
N MET A 76 -3.46 -1.05 5.11
CA MET A 76 -3.66 -2.45 4.83
C MET A 76 -2.38 -3.22 5.22
N LEU A 77 -2.48 -4.04 6.24
CA LEU A 77 -1.38 -4.84 6.77
C LEU A 77 -1.13 -6.08 5.91
N GLN A 78 -0.01 -6.74 6.11
CA GLN A 78 0.44 -7.93 5.37
C GLN A 78 -0.58 -9.07 5.37
N LYS A 79 -1.32 -9.26 6.47
CA LYS A 79 -2.46 -10.17 6.55
C LYS A 79 -3.75 -9.36 6.43
N ASP A 80 -4.83 -10.00 6.01
CA ASP A 80 -6.14 -9.36 5.88
C ASP A 80 -6.71 -8.85 7.22
N HIS A 81 -6.36 -9.50 8.34
CA HIS A 81 -6.82 -9.17 9.69
C HIS A 81 -8.34 -8.95 9.75
N LEU A 82 -9.10 -9.74 9.01
CA LEU A 82 -10.54 -9.80 9.15
C LEU A 82 -10.87 -10.52 10.46
N PHE A 83 -11.85 -10.01 11.16
CA PHE A 83 -12.35 -10.65 12.38
C PHE A 83 -13.22 -11.85 12.01
N GLU A 84 -12.78 -13.05 12.36
CA GLU A 84 -13.43 -14.32 11.99
C GLU A 84 -14.85 -14.47 12.54
N TRP A 85 -15.17 -13.79 13.65
CA TRP A 85 -16.50 -13.80 14.28
C TRP A 85 -17.46 -12.76 13.72
N LEU A 86 -17.00 -11.91 12.79
CA LEU A 86 -17.83 -10.93 12.09
C LEU A 86 -18.07 -11.39 10.65
N THR A 87 -19.21 -11.04 10.12
CA THR A 87 -19.47 -11.16 8.67
C THR A 87 -18.56 -10.20 7.89
N ILE A 88 -18.44 -10.40 6.58
CA ILE A 88 -17.70 -9.48 5.70
C ILE A 88 -18.29 -8.07 5.78
N TYR A 89 -19.60 -7.93 5.80
CA TYR A 89 -20.25 -6.63 5.92
C TYR A 89 -19.90 -5.91 7.21
N GLU A 90 -19.97 -6.62 8.34
CA GLU A 90 -19.58 -6.07 9.65
C GLU A 90 -18.10 -5.72 9.71
N ASN A 91 -17.22 -6.55 9.14
CA ASN A 91 -15.80 -6.24 9.02
C ASN A 91 -15.56 -4.94 8.26
N VAL A 92 -16.26 -4.74 7.14
CA VAL A 92 -16.12 -3.53 6.32
C VAL A 92 -16.66 -2.30 7.04
N LEU A 93 -17.75 -2.42 7.77
CA LEU A 93 -18.37 -1.31 8.50
C LEU A 93 -17.67 -0.94 9.79
N LEU A 94 -16.80 -1.81 10.32
CA LEU A 94 -16.22 -1.65 11.67
C LEU A 94 -15.52 -0.29 11.86
N GLY A 95 -14.73 0.16 10.88
CA GLY A 95 -14.04 1.45 10.96
C GLY A 95 -15.01 2.64 11.01
N LEU A 96 -16.10 2.58 10.22
CA LEU A 96 -17.15 3.59 10.23
C LEU A 96 -17.91 3.60 11.58
N GLU A 97 -18.09 2.43 12.17
CA GLU A 97 -18.76 2.29 13.46
C GLU A 97 -17.93 2.90 14.60
N ILE A 98 -16.63 2.56 14.65
CA ILE A 98 -15.68 3.11 15.62
C ILE A 98 -15.59 4.65 15.52
N GLN A 99 -15.59 5.18 14.30
CA GLN A 99 -15.56 6.62 14.03
C GLN A 99 -16.92 7.31 14.17
N LYS A 100 -17.99 6.55 14.47
CA LYS A 100 -19.38 7.06 14.53
C LYS A 100 -19.82 7.75 13.22
N ARG A 101 -19.36 7.24 12.08
CA ARG A 101 -19.61 7.78 10.73
C ARG A 101 -20.55 6.88 9.90
N LYS A 102 -21.37 6.04 10.52
CA LYS A 102 -22.40 5.22 9.84
C LYS A 102 -23.57 6.12 9.43
N THR A 103 -23.47 6.77 8.29
CA THR A 103 -24.52 7.55 7.66
C THR A 103 -25.12 6.79 6.48
N LYS A 104 -26.24 7.26 5.92
CA LYS A 104 -26.85 6.66 4.73
C LYS A 104 -25.86 6.69 3.54
N GLU A 105 -25.12 7.77 3.41
CA GLU A 105 -24.13 7.97 2.34
C GLU A 105 -22.98 6.97 2.48
N SER A 106 -22.42 6.81 3.69
CA SER A 106 -21.32 5.88 3.93
C SER A 106 -21.74 4.41 3.74
N LEU A 107 -22.97 4.06 4.13
CA LEU A 107 -23.52 2.73 3.88
C LEU A 107 -23.73 2.48 2.38
N SER A 108 -24.30 3.44 1.64
CA SER A 108 -24.43 3.33 0.19
C SER A 108 -23.08 3.21 -0.51
N HIS A 109 -22.05 3.92 -0.02
CA HIS A 109 -20.69 3.79 -0.53
C HIS A 109 -20.12 2.37 -0.32
N VAL A 110 -20.29 1.81 0.88
CA VAL A 110 -19.88 0.43 1.20
C VAL A 110 -20.61 -0.59 0.32
N ASP A 111 -21.93 -0.43 0.17
CA ASP A 111 -22.74 -1.32 -0.67
C ASP A 111 -22.26 -1.29 -2.13
N ARG A 112 -21.96 -0.10 -2.66
CA ARG A 112 -21.37 0.08 -3.99
C ARG A 112 -20.02 -0.63 -4.11
N LEU A 113 -19.11 -0.44 -3.15
CA LEU A 113 -17.81 -1.10 -3.15
C LEU A 113 -17.95 -2.63 -3.14
N LEU A 114 -18.82 -3.18 -2.31
CA LEU A 114 -19.05 -4.63 -2.25
C LEU A 114 -19.65 -5.19 -3.54
N GLN A 115 -20.53 -4.43 -4.22
CA GLN A 115 -21.11 -4.82 -5.51
C GLN A 115 -20.06 -4.77 -6.61
N GLU A 116 -19.36 -3.65 -6.76
CA GLU A 116 -18.38 -3.43 -7.83
C GLU A 116 -17.20 -4.39 -7.76
N TYR A 117 -16.82 -4.79 -6.53
CA TYR A 117 -15.66 -5.66 -6.32
C TYR A 117 -16.02 -7.13 -6.04
N GLY A 118 -17.27 -7.50 -6.38
CA GLY A 118 -17.73 -8.90 -6.46
C GLY A 118 -17.90 -9.60 -5.12
N LEU A 119 -18.08 -8.83 -4.03
CA LEU A 119 -18.29 -9.39 -2.68
C LEU A 119 -19.72 -9.26 -2.17
N TRP A 120 -20.62 -8.65 -2.94
CA TRP A 120 -22.01 -8.43 -2.50
C TRP A 120 -22.72 -9.71 -2.07
N ASN A 121 -22.58 -10.79 -2.83
CA ASN A 121 -23.25 -12.06 -2.52
C ASN A 121 -22.64 -12.76 -1.31
N PHE A 122 -21.45 -12.37 -0.88
CA PHE A 122 -20.71 -12.92 0.26
C PHE A 122 -20.72 -12.00 1.47
N ARG A 123 -21.47 -10.89 1.45
CA ARG A 123 -21.42 -9.88 2.51
C ARG A 123 -21.83 -10.39 3.88
N PHE A 124 -22.68 -11.42 3.94
CA PHE A 124 -23.11 -12.08 5.18
C PHE A 124 -22.33 -13.36 5.50
N SER A 125 -21.36 -13.73 4.68
CA SER A 125 -20.44 -14.82 4.96
C SER A 125 -19.37 -14.39 5.97
N HIS A 126 -18.77 -15.36 6.67
CA HIS A 126 -17.61 -15.13 7.53
C HIS A 126 -16.30 -15.28 6.74
N PRO A 127 -15.19 -14.68 7.20
CA PRO A 127 -13.89 -14.74 6.51
C PRO A 127 -13.43 -16.17 6.18
N SER A 128 -13.68 -17.13 7.05
CA SER A 128 -13.34 -18.55 6.85
C SER A 128 -14.00 -19.20 5.63
N GLN A 129 -15.09 -18.60 5.13
CA GLN A 129 -15.84 -19.09 3.96
C GLN A 129 -15.37 -18.49 2.63
N LEU A 130 -14.39 -17.56 2.67
CA LEU A 130 -13.89 -16.85 1.51
C LEU A 130 -12.53 -17.41 1.05
N SER A 131 -12.26 -17.31 -0.25
CA SER A 131 -10.91 -17.55 -0.78
C SER A 131 -9.93 -16.46 -0.31
N GLY A 132 -8.63 -16.73 -0.36
CA GLY A 132 -7.60 -15.75 0.02
C GLY A 132 -7.72 -14.43 -0.74
N GLY A 133 -7.97 -14.48 -2.05
CA GLY A 133 -8.18 -13.28 -2.86
C GLY A 133 -9.44 -12.50 -2.50
N MET A 134 -10.53 -13.18 -2.14
CA MET A 134 -11.75 -12.53 -1.66
C MET A 134 -11.51 -11.85 -0.31
N ARG A 135 -10.75 -12.48 0.59
CA ARG A 135 -10.37 -11.89 1.89
C ARG A 135 -9.52 -10.64 1.72
N GLN A 136 -8.55 -10.65 0.78
CA GLN A 136 -7.74 -9.46 0.48
C GLN A 136 -8.57 -8.32 -0.08
N ARG A 137 -9.52 -8.61 -0.99
CA ARG A 137 -10.47 -7.58 -1.47
C ARG A 137 -11.35 -7.04 -0.36
N ALA A 138 -11.84 -7.89 0.55
CA ALA A 138 -12.63 -7.45 1.70
C ALA A 138 -11.83 -6.54 2.64
N ALA A 139 -10.57 -6.86 2.91
CA ALA A 139 -9.66 -6.04 3.71
C ALA A 139 -9.39 -4.67 3.03
N LEU A 140 -9.23 -4.65 1.71
CA LEU A 140 -9.10 -3.40 0.97
C LEU A 140 -10.39 -2.57 1.06
N ILE A 141 -11.56 -3.17 0.82
CA ILE A 141 -12.86 -2.48 0.91
C ILE A 141 -13.07 -1.91 2.32
N ARG A 142 -12.73 -2.66 3.39
CA ARG A 142 -12.75 -2.16 4.77
C ARG A 142 -11.92 -0.88 4.92
N THR A 143 -10.76 -0.84 4.29
CA THR A 143 -9.89 0.33 4.34
C THR A 143 -10.45 1.49 3.51
N LEU A 144 -10.97 1.21 2.30
CA LEU A 144 -11.56 2.20 1.40
C LEU A 144 -12.89 2.79 1.92
N ALA A 145 -13.64 2.02 2.71
CA ALA A 145 -14.89 2.47 3.34
C ALA A 145 -14.70 3.75 4.19
N LEU A 146 -13.49 3.98 4.67
CA LEU A 146 -13.12 5.19 5.43
C LEU A 146 -12.74 6.38 4.55
N GLU A 147 -12.73 6.20 3.23
CA GLU A 147 -12.36 7.21 2.23
C GLU A 147 -10.98 7.85 2.53
N PRO A 148 -9.92 7.04 2.72
CA PRO A 148 -8.62 7.59 3.04
C PRO A 148 -8.05 8.39 1.87
N ALA A 149 -7.29 9.44 2.20
CA ALA A 149 -6.57 10.24 1.23
C ALA A 149 -5.27 9.54 0.75
N LEU A 150 -4.64 8.76 1.64
CA LEU A 150 -3.46 7.96 1.36
C LEU A 150 -3.67 6.52 1.82
N LEU A 151 -3.36 5.56 0.95
CA LEU A 151 -3.36 4.13 1.26
C LEU A 151 -1.94 3.63 1.45
N LEU A 152 -1.69 2.98 2.57
CA LEU A 152 -0.47 2.25 2.86
C LEU A 152 -0.76 0.75 2.72
N LEU A 153 0.02 0.07 1.89
CA LEU A 153 -0.14 -1.35 1.57
C LEU A 153 1.15 -2.07 1.97
N ASP A 154 1.13 -2.86 3.03
CA ASP A 154 2.29 -3.59 3.54
C ASP A 154 2.24 -5.04 3.07
N GLU A 155 2.99 -5.37 2.01
CA GLU A 155 3.06 -6.71 1.40
C GLU A 155 1.70 -7.39 1.21
N PRO A 156 0.69 -6.73 0.62
CA PRO A 156 -0.69 -7.16 0.65
C PRO A 156 -0.95 -8.49 -0.07
N PHE A 157 0.00 -8.95 -0.89
CA PHE A 157 -0.17 -10.16 -1.71
C PHE A 157 0.72 -11.33 -1.27
N SER A 158 1.54 -11.14 -0.24
CA SER A 158 2.58 -12.12 0.15
C SER A 158 2.03 -13.50 0.57
N ALA A 159 0.79 -13.54 1.09
CA ALA A 159 0.14 -14.77 1.53
C ALA A 159 -0.64 -15.51 0.42
N LEU A 160 -0.65 -14.98 -0.82
CA LEU A 160 -1.39 -15.56 -1.93
C LEU A 160 -0.50 -16.43 -2.83
N ASP A 161 -1.07 -17.49 -3.37
CA ASP A 161 -0.42 -18.23 -4.46
C ASP A 161 -0.22 -17.36 -5.70
N TYR A 162 0.66 -17.78 -6.61
CA TYR A 162 1.07 -16.95 -7.74
C TYR A 162 -0.09 -16.52 -8.66
N GLN A 163 -1.02 -17.44 -9.00
CA GLN A 163 -2.12 -17.11 -9.91
C GLN A 163 -3.13 -16.17 -9.25
N THR A 164 -3.50 -16.45 -8.02
CA THR A 164 -4.38 -15.59 -7.23
C THR A 164 -3.76 -14.20 -7.04
N ARG A 165 -2.45 -14.13 -6.79
CA ARG A 165 -1.71 -12.87 -6.65
C ARG A 165 -1.81 -12.01 -7.90
N LEU A 166 -1.61 -12.57 -9.09
CA LEU A 166 -1.74 -11.85 -10.35
C LEU A 166 -3.14 -11.25 -10.53
N SER A 167 -4.17 -12.06 -10.32
CA SER A 167 -5.56 -11.62 -10.46
C SER A 167 -5.91 -10.53 -9.43
N VAL A 168 -5.56 -10.75 -8.15
CA VAL A 168 -5.90 -9.82 -7.08
C VAL A 168 -5.13 -8.50 -7.20
N SER A 169 -3.86 -8.53 -7.64
CA SER A 169 -3.09 -7.31 -7.88
C SER A 169 -3.71 -6.46 -9.00
N ASP A 170 -4.21 -7.11 -10.07
CA ASP A 170 -4.90 -6.45 -11.17
C ASP A 170 -6.23 -5.82 -10.70
N ASP A 171 -7.01 -6.57 -9.92
CA ASP A 171 -8.27 -6.09 -9.34
C ASP A 171 -8.02 -4.89 -8.41
N ILE A 172 -7.08 -5.00 -7.48
CA ILE A 172 -6.75 -3.94 -6.51
C ILE A 172 -6.25 -2.69 -7.23
N TRP A 173 -5.40 -2.85 -8.24
CA TRP A 173 -4.91 -1.72 -9.04
C TRP A 173 -6.07 -0.97 -9.71
N LYS A 174 -7.00 -1.71 -10.38
CA LYS A 174 -8.18 -1.12 -11.02
C LYS A 174 -9.05 -0.37 -10.01
N ILE A 175 -9.25 -0.95 -8.83
CA ILE A 175 -9.99 -0.32 -7.73
C ILE A 175 -9.36 1.03 -7.36
N LEU A 176 -8.06 1.03 -7.08
CA LEU A 176 -7.35 2.21 -6.60
C LEU A 176 -7.31 3.32 -7.67
N ARG A 177 -7.12 2.94 -8.94
CA ARG A 177 -7.15 3.89 -10.06
C ARG A 177 -8.54 4.49 -10.28
N LYS A 178 -9.60 3.65 -10.22
CA LYS A 178 -10.99 4.11 -10.37
C LYS A 178 -11.39 5.07 -9.25
N GLU A 179 -10.99 4.78 -8.02
CA GLU A 179 -11.24 5.63 -6.85
C GLU A 179 -10.29 6.83 -6.75
N GLY A 180 -9.34 6.99 -7.68
CA GLY A 180 -8.37 8.11 -7.70
C GLY A 180 -7.48 8.17 -6.46
N LYS A 181 -7.17 7.02 -5.85
CA LYS A 181 -6.46 6.97 -4.58
C LYS A 181 -4.94 7.08 -4.75
N THR A 182 -4.31 7.83 -3.84
CA THR A 182 -2.87 7.82 -3.64
C THR A 182 -2.48 6.57 -2.87
N ALA A 183 -1.45 5.85 -3.30
CA ALA A 183 -1.04 4.60 -2.65
C ALA A 183 0.48 4.50 -2.49
N LEU A 184 0.91 3.99 -1.35
CA LEU A 184 2.30 3.58 -1.09
C LEU A 184 2.31 2.08 -0.78
N LEU A 185 2.88 1.31 -1.70
CA LEU A 185 3.03 -0.14 -1.60
C LEU A 185 4.42 -0.49 -1.08
N VAL A 186 4.49 -1.28 -0.04
CA VAL A 186 5.70 -1.97 0.37
C VAL A 186 5.63 -3.40 -0.15
N THR A 187 6.65 -3.81 -0.88
CA THR A 187 6.79 -5.20 -1.36
C THR A 187 8.26 -5.58 -1.49
N HIS A 188 8.53 -6.87 -1.45
CA HIS A 188 9.82 -7.45 -1.82
C HIS A 188 9.81 -8.04 -3.24
N ASP A 189 8.66 -8.07 -3.90
CA ASP A 189 8.51 -8.54 -5.28
C ASP A 189 8.69 -7.38 -6.27
N ILE A 190 9.81 -7.43 -7.01
CA ILE A 190 10.14 -6.42 -8.04
C ILE A 190 9.05 -6.37 -9.13
N SER A 191 8.47 -7.53 -9.46
CA SER A 191 7.45 -7.62 -10.50
C SER A 191 6.15 -6.94 -10.07
N GLU A 192 5.76 -7.05 -8.81
CA GLU A 192 4.64 -6.28 -8.24
C GLU A 192 4.93 -4.78 -8.31
N ALA A 193 6.10 -4.37 -7.81
CA ALA A 193 6.49 -2.95 -7.80
C ALA A 193 6.43 -2.32 -9.19
N ILE A 194 7.02 -2.96 -10.20
CA ILE A 194 7.03 -2.44 -11.57
C ILE A 194 5.61 -2.42 -12.16
N SER A 195 4.84 -3.50 -11.95
CA SER A 195 3.55 -3.64 -12.62
C SER A 195 2.48 -2.69 -12.06
N MET A 196 2.53 -2.38 -10.77
CA MET A 196 1.49 -1.60 -10.10
C MET A 196 1.80 -0.10 -10.00
N SER A 197 3.08 0.31 -10.01
CA SER A 197 3.47 1.65 -9.58
C SER A 197 3.81 2.60 -10.72
N ASP A 198 3.60 3.87 -10.50
CA ASP A 198 4.10 4.95 -11.37
C ASP A 198 5.59 5.21 -11.11
N ARG A 199 6.05 4.91 -9.87
CA ARG A 199 7.43 5.08 -9.45
C ARG A 199 7.80 4.03 -8.41
N VAL A 200 9.02 3.50 -8.52
CA VAL A 200 9.62 2.57 -7.58
C VAL A 200 10.78 3.25 -6.86
N ILE A 201 10.75 3.23 -5.53
CA ILE A 201 11.81 3.74 -4.66
C ILE A 201 12.56 2.55 -4.08
N ILE A 202 13.87 2.54 -4.20
CA ILE A 202 14.73 1.48 -3.66
C ILE A 202 15.37 1.95 -2.36
N LEU A 203 15.21 1.14 -1.31
CA LEU A 203 15.89 1.31 -0.04
C LEU A 203 17.13 0.43 0.06
N SER A 204 18.19 0.96 0.67
CA SER A 204 19.38 0.21 1.02
C SER A 204 19.14 -0.80 2.16
N LYS A 205 20.15 -1.64 2.46
CA LYS A 205 20.20 -2.40 3.72
C LYS A 205 20.15 -1.46 4.93
N ALA A 206 19.75 -2.01 6.10
CA ALA A 206 19.75 -1.25 7.34
C ALA A 206 21.17 -0.79 7.74
N PRO A 207 21.31 0.46 8.20
CA PRO A 207 20.31 1.51 8.34
C PRO A 207 19.85 2.08 6.98
N ALA A 208 18.56 1.90 6.65
CA ALA A 208 18.06 2.18 5.32
C ALA A 208 18.10 3.68 4.97
N CYS A 209 18.48 3.94 3.73
CA CYS A 209 18.31 5.23 3.05
C CYS A 209 17.66 5.01 1.68
N VAL A 210 17.14 6.07 1.10
CA VAL A 210 16.71 6.05 -0.31
C VAL A 210 17.96 5.97 -1.18
N ARG A 211 18.07 4.88 -1.95
CA ARG A 211 19.21 4.64 -2.84
C ARG A 211 18.98 5.27 -4.20
N CYS A 212 17.85 4.97 -4.80
CA CYS A 212 17.46 5.53 -6.10
C CYS A 212 15.93 5.42 -6.27
N GLU A 213 15.43 6.14 -7.28
CA GLU A 213 14.04 6.14 -7.69
C GLU A 213 13.93 5.88 -9.18
N PHE A 214 12.98 5.05 -9.58
CA PHE A 214 12.69 4.71 -10.97
C PHE A 214 11.27 5.13 -11.33
N PRO A 215 11.09 6.17 -12.16
CA PRO A 215 9.79 6.40 -12.80
C PRO A 215 9.51 5.26 -13.78
N ILE A 216 8.33 4.68 -13.68
CA ILE A 216 7.92 3.55 -14.51
C ILE A 216 7.08 4.08 -15.66
N LEU A 217 7.73 4.34 -16.77
CA LEU A 217 7.11 4.80 -18.00
C LEU A 217 6.79 3.60 -18.90
N THR A 218 5.68 3.64 -19.60
CA THR A 218 5.28 2.60 -20.54
C THR A 218 4.59 3.20 -21.74
N THR A 219 4.70 2.52 -22.86
CA THR A 219 4.00 2.85 -24.12
C THR A 219 2.56 2.33 -24.15
N LEU A 220 2.15 1.56 -23.13
CA LEU A 220 0.81 1.02 -23.04
C LEU A 220 -0.22 2.13 -22.82
N ALA A 221 -1.24 2.19 -23.68
CA ALA A 221 -2.36 3.12 -23.53
C ALA A 221 -3.21 2.80 -22.30
N ASP A 222 -3.39 1.51 -22.02
CA ASP A 222 -4.18 0.99 -20.89
C ASP A 222 -3.26 0.11 -20.04
N ARG A 223 -2.79 0.66 -18.91
CA ARG A 223 -1.80 0.01 -18.08
C ARG A 223 -2.48 -0.72 -16.93
N THR A 224 -2.70 -2.02 -17.09
CA THR A 224 -2.98 -2.90 -15.94
C THR A 224 -1.71 -3.62 -15.49
N PRO A 225 -1.62 -4.11 -14.24
CA PRO A 225 -0.48 -4.91 -13.79
C PRO A 225 -0.18 -6.11 -14.69
N MET A 226 -1.22 -6.80 -15.18
CA MET A 226 -1.07 -7.92 -16.10
C MET A 226 -0.46 -7.47 -17.45
N GLN A 227 -0.94 -6.37 -18.02
CA GLN A 227 -0.41 -5.84 -19.28
C GLN A 227 1.01 -5.34 -19.11
N MET A 228 1.31 -4.64 -18.00
CA MET A 228 2.66 -4.12 -17.72
C MET A 228 3.69 -5.26 -17.62
N ARG A 229 3.35 -6.41 -17.04
CA ARG A 229 4.24 -7.59 -16.98
C ARG A 229 4.62 -8.12 -18.36
N ASN A 230 3.76 -7.90 -19.37
CA ASN A 230 4.00 -8.28 -20.76
C ASN A 230 4.58 -7.15 -21.62
N ALA A 231 4.76 -5.96 -21.07
CA ALA A 231 5.30 -4.82 -21.78
C ALA A 231 6.79 -5.00 -22.11
N PRO A 232 7.27 -4.52 -23.28
CA PRO A 232 8.68 -4.59 -23.63
C PRO A 232 9.61 -3.97 -22.60
N GLU A 233 9.17 -2.88 -21.97
CA GLU A 233 9.93 -2.12 -20.99
C GLU A 233 10.09 -2.86 -19.65
N PHE A 234 9.20 -3.80 -19.33
CA PHE A 234 9.20 -4.51 -18.06
C PHE A 234 10.54 -5.18 -17.75
N LYS A 235 11.11 -5.89 -18.73
CA LYS A 235 12.37 -6.61 -18.56
C LYS A 235 13.52 -5.66 -18.24
N GLN A 236 13.53 -4.49 -18.87
CA GLN A 236 14.57 -3.47 -18.63
C GLN A 236 14.49 -2.93 -17.19
N TYR A 237 13.29 -2.54 -16.73
CA TYR A 237 13.09 -2.10 -15.35
C TYR A 237 13.45 -3.19 -14.35
N PHE A 238 13.03 -4.42 -14.61
CA PHE A 238 13.35 -5.54 -13.72
C PHE A 238 14.86 -5.72 -13.57
N GLN A 239 15.61 -5.70 -14.67
CA GLN A 239 17.08 -5.83 -14.63
C GLN A 239 17.75 -4.67 -13.89
N GLN A 240 17.31 -3.44 -14.11
CA GLN A 240 17.86 -2.27 -13.45
C GLN A 240 17.61 -2.32 -11.93
N ILE A 241 16.37 -2.56 -11.50
CA ILE A 241 16.00 -2.64 -10.10
C ILE A 241 16.69 -3.82 -9.41
N TRP A 242 16.74 -4.98 -10.07
CA TRP A 242 17.46 -6.16 -9.56
C TRP A 242 18.93 -5.87 -9.33
N LYS A 243 19.59 -5.20 -10.27
CA LYS A 243 21.00 -4.80 -10.14
C LYS A 243 21.20 -3.89 -8.93
N GLU A 244 20.35 -2.88 -8.75
CA GLU A 244 20.45 -1.97 -7.62
C GLU A 244 20.23 -2.65 -6.27
N LEU A 245 19.31 -3.61 -6.18
CA LEU A 245 19.05 -4.37 -4.94
C LEU A 245 20.19 -5.30 -4.56
N ASN A 246 20.95 -5.81 -5.54
CA ASN A 246 22.04 -6.78 -5.32
C ASN A 246 23.44 -6.13 -5.32
N HIS A 247 23.56 -4.82 -5.49
CA HIS A 247 24.86 -4.14 -5.52
C HIS A 247 25.61 -4.13 -4.18
N ASP A 248 24.96 -4.54 -3.07
CA ASP A 248 25.54 -4.58 -1.71
C ASP A 248 25.82 -6.04 -1.23
N THR A 249 25.82 -6.99 -2.14
CA THR A 249 26.34 -8.34 -1.90
C THR A 249 27.76 -8.42 -2.43
#